data_71ddcdb073ff9f25b12622d6c85485dc
#
_entry.id   71ddcdb073ff9f25b12622d6c85485dc
#
_cell.length_a   1.000
_cell.length_b   1.000
_cell.length_c   1.000
_cell.angle_alpha   90.00
_cell.angle_beta   90.00
_cell.angle_gamma   90.00
#
_symmetry.space_group_name_H-M   'P 1'
#
loop_
_entity.id
_entity.type
_entity.pdbx_description
1 polymer ?
#
loop_
_entity_poly.entity_id
_entity_poly.type
_entity_poly.pdbx_seq_one_letter_code
_entity_poly.pdbx_strand_id
1 'polypeptide(L)'
;MIPFVCPELPERQREALLYAPKIPLVYVNVLLRNWKAFEQLAVHEISAPGSFFSHVTLDFPVSMGGYEHPAAPDQPMLLHLVHVPYAPEVPGKDKIKAGRRKLLALDFDDFEQELRDQLGRMLGDAGFEFDRDVKAITVNRWPHGYAYEGNSLWDPVFDTEQDKPWVRGRARVGRISIANSDAQAFAYTDAAIDQAWRAVSELG
;
A
#
# COMPACT_ATOMS: atom_id res chain seq x y z
N MET A 1 9.24 -0.08 14.98
CA MET A 1 9.26 -1.23 15.95
C MET A 1 10.68 -1.51 16.45
N ILE A 2 11.67 -1.73 15.57
CA ILE A 2 13.05 -2.11 15.98
C ILE A 2 13.61 -1.22 17.10
N PRO A 3 13.55 0.13 17.05
CA PRO A 3 14.06 0.98 18.13
C PRO A 3 13.39 0.77 19.50
N PHE A 4 12.20 0.17 19.54
CA PHE A 4 11.49 -0.10 20.78
C PHE A 4 11.81 -1.46 21.39
N VAL A 5 12.21 -2.43 20.57
CA VAL A 5 12.54 -3.79 21.03
C VAL A 5 14.03 -4.03 21.19
N CYS A 6 14.87 -3.08 20.78
CA CYS A 6 16.31 -3.16 20.85
C CYS A 6 16.86 -1.84 21.47
N PRO A 7 16.85 -1.72 22.81
CA PRO A 7 17.28 -0.51 23.51
C PRO A 7 18.78 -0.23 23.41
N GLU A 8 19.59 -1.25 23.10
CA GLU A 8 21.05 -1.18 22.93
C GLU A 8 21.51 -0.57 21.61
N LEU A 9 20.58 -0.21 20.71
CA LEU A 9 20.94 0.44 19.44
C LEU A 9 21.66 1.76 19.67
N PRO A 10 22.80 2.00 18.98
CA PRO A 10 23.43 3.31 18.95
C PRO A 10 22.48 4.40 18.47
N GLU A 11 22.58 5.62 19.01
CA GLU A 11 21.66 6.71 18.66
C GLU A 11 21.61 7.01 17.16
N ARG A 12 22.77 7.05 16.50
CA ARG A 12 22.84 7.25 15.05
C ARG A 12 22.12 6.18 14.24
N GLN A 13 22.11 4.94 14.71
CA GLN A 13 21.40 3.83 14.08
C GLN A 13 19.90 3.94 14.33
N ARG A 14 19.50 4.38 15.53
CA ARG A 14 18.12 4.65 15.90
C ARG A 14 17.51 5.74 15.01
N GLU A 15 18.23 6.86 14.84
CA GLU A 15 17.85 7.95 13.92
C GLU A 15 17.70 7.44 12.47
N ALA A 16 18.65 6.62 12.03
CA ALA A 16 18.66 6.04 10.69
C ALA A 16 17.43 5.12 10.44
N LEU A 17 17.03 4.32 11.43
CA LEU A 17 15.82 3.49 11.35
C LEU A 17 14.52 4.31 11.33
N LEU A 18 14.52 5.52 11.91
CA LEU A 18 13.38 6.43 11.90
C LEU A 18 13.30 7.31 10.65
N TYR A 19 14.37 7.32 9.84
CA TYR A 19 14.45 8.13 8.62
C TYR A 19 13.37 7.80 7.58
N ALA A 20 13.01 6.54 7.45
CA ALA A 20 12.18 5.98 6.38
C ALA A 20 10.70 5.86 6.79
N PRO A 21 9.85 6.89 6.55
CA PRO A 21 8.43 6.77 6.80
C PRO A 21 7.78 5.86 5.76
N LYS A 22 6.87 4.99 6.20
CA LYS A 22 6.08 4.13 5.33
C LYS A 22 4.77 4.78 4.96
N ILE A 23 4.38 4.66 3.70
CA ILE A 23 3.15 5.22 3.16
C ILE A 23 1.94 4.46 3.74
N PRO A 24 0.91 5.14 4.25
CA PRO A 24 -0.36 4.51 4.57
C PRO A 24 -1.07 4.10 3.28
N LEU A 25 -1.75 2.97 3.32
CA LEU A 25 -2.39 2.37 2.15
C LEU A 25 -3.66 1.65 2.56
N VAL A 26 -4.68 1.71 1.73
CA VAL A 26 -5.94 0.98 1.92
C VAL A 26 -6.25 0.19 0.65
N TYR A 27 -6.50 -1.10 0.83
CA TYR A 27 -7.10 -1.95 -0.18
C TYR A 27 -8.54 -2.23 0.18
N VAL A 28 -9.44 -1.86 -0.71
CA VAL A 28 -10.87 -2.14 -0.58
C VAL A 28 -11.25 -3.18 -1.62
N ASN A 29 -11.92 -4.24 -1.19
CA ASN A 29 -12.54 -5.20 -2.11
C ASN A 29 -14.05 -5.05 -2.02
N VAL A 30 -14.69 -4.95 -3.16
CA VAL A 30 -16.15 -4.87 -3.30
C VAL A 30 -16.64 -6.08 -4.09
N LEU A 31 -17.48 -6.91 -3.48
CA LEU A 31 -18.15 -7.99 -4.22
C LEU A 31 -19.35 -7.40 -4.96
N LEU A 32 -19.27 -7.40 -6.27
CA LEU A 32 -20.34 -7.01 -7.17
C LEU A 32 -21.25 -8.21 -7.50
N ARG A 33 -22.54 -7.95 -7.69
CA ARG A 33 -23.50 -8.93 -8.20
C ARG A 33 -23.21 -9.32 -9.64
N ASN A 34 -22.71 -8.39 -10.43
CA ASN A 34 -22.37 -8.52 -11.84
C ASN A 34 -21.38 -7.42 -12.23
N TRP A 35 -20.73 -7.53 -13.39
CA TRP A 35 -19.80 -6.54 -13.89
C TRP A 35 -20.21 -5.96 -15.26
N LYS A 36 -21.52 -5.95 -15.54
CA LYS A 36 -22.10 -5.44 -16.81
C LYS A 36 -21.73 -4.00 -17.14
N ALA A 37 -21.61 -3.15 -16.11
CA ALA A 37 -21.22 -1.76 -16.30
C ALA A 37 -19.79 -1.63 -16.85
N PHE A 38 -18.87 -2.47 -16.40
CA PHE A 38 -17.50 -2.53 -16.92
C PHE A 38 -17.46 -3.04 -18.36
N GLU A 39 -18.25 -4.07 -18.67
CA GLU A 39 -18.41 -4.57 -20.04
C GLU A 39 -18.96 -3.49 -20.97
N GLN A 40 -20.02 -2.79 -20.57
CA GLN A 40 -20.62 -1.71 -21.36
C GLN A 40 -19.65 -0.57 -21.65
N LEU A 41 -18.78 -0.23 -20.67
CA LEU A 41 -17.74 0.78 -20.82
C LEU A 41 -16.50 0.26 -21.57
N ALA A 42 -16.43 -1.06 -21.82
CA ALA A 42 -15.28 -1.74 -22.41
C ALA A 42 -13.96 -1.48 -21.63
N VAL A 43 -14.03 -1.47 -20.31
CA VAL A 43 -12.88 -1.27 -19.41
C VAL A 43 -12.83 -2.37 -18.36
N HIS A 44 -11.64 -2.70 -17.86
CA HIS A 44 -11.44 -3.57 -16.71
C HIS A 44 -10.73 -2.84 -15.55
N GLU A 45 -10.18 -1.68 -15.85
CA GLU A 45 -9.41 -0.86 -14.92
C GLU A 45 -9.68 0.62 -15.17
N ILE A 46 -9.77 1.40 -14.10
CA ILE A 46 -9.96 2.84 -14.15
C ILE A 46 -8.91 3.50 -13.23
N SER A 47 -8.03 4.29 -13.82
CA SER A 47 -7.16 5.21 -13.09
C SER A 47 -7.87 6.53 -12.87
N ALA A 48 -7.98 6.96 -11.61
CA ALA A 48 -8.69 8.17 -11.21
C ALA A 48 -7.80 9.07 -10.32
N PRO A 49 -6.74 9.69 -10.87
CA PRO A 49 -5.84 10.55 -10.12
C PRO A 49 -6.60 11.69 -9.43
N GLY A 50 -6.35 11.91 -8.14
CA GLY A 50 -7.01 12.95 -7.34
C GLY A 50 -8.38 12.56 -6.77
N SER A 51 -8.94 11.41 -7.13
CA SER A 51 -10.13 10.85 -6.49
C SER A 51 -9.76 10.14 -5.19
N PHE A 52 -10.76 9.85 -4.34
CA PHE A 52 -10.53 9.12 -3.08
C PHE A 52 -9.89 7.76 -3.36
N PHE A 53 -10.49 6.96 -4.24
CA PHE A 53 -9.83 5.77 -4.78
C PHE A 53 -9.14 6.12 -6.09
N SER A 54 -7.83 6.08 -6.07
CA SER A 54 -6.99 6.42 -7.23
C SER A 54 -6.96 5.35 -8.30
N HIS A 55 -7.36 4.13 -7.94
CA HIS A 55 -7.31 2.95 -8.80
C HIS A 55 -8.51 2.05 -8.50
N VAL A 56 -9.19 1.61 -9.54
CA VAL A 56 -10.37 0.73 -9.48
C VAL A 56 -10.21 -0.31 -10.57
N THR A 57 -10.14 -1.59 -10.21
CA THR A 57 -9.92 -2.67 -11.18
C THR A 57 -10.76 -3.89 -10.86
N LEU A 58 -11.25 -4.58 -11.89
CA LEU A 58 -11.83 -5.92 -11.74
C LEU A 58 -10.75 -6.90 -11.28
N ASP A 59 -11.16 -7.95 -10.57
CA ASP A 59 -10.27 -9.01 -10.11
C ASP A 59 -9.49 -9.64 -11.26
N PHE A 60 -8.29 -10.09 -10.96
CA PHE A 60 -7.36 -10.63 -11.94
C PHE A 60 -7.91 -11.93 -12.54
N PRO A 61 -7.87 -12.14 -13.87
CA PRO A 61 -8.53 -13.26 -14.54
C PRO A 61 -7.76 -14.58 -14.38
N VAL A 62 -7.62 -15.05 -13.12
CA VAL A 62 -6.92 -16.29 -12.77
C VAL A 62 -7.84 -17.20 -11.98
N SER A 63 -8.01 -18.42 -12.46
CA SER A 63 -8.66 -19.50 -11.72
C SER A 63 -7.61 -20.36 -11.03
N MET A 64 -7.75 -20.55 -9.70
CA MET A 64 -6.79 -21.30 -8.91
C MET A 64 -7.43 -21.92 -7.66
N GLY A 65 -7.05 -23.14 -7.31
CA GLY A 65 -7.41 -23.78 -6.04
C GLY A 65 -8.91 -23.94 -5.78
N GLY A 66 -9.71 -24.16 -6.80
CA GLY A 66 -11.17 -24.28 -6.68
C GLY A 66 -11.93 -22.94 -6.80
N TYR A 67 -11.24 -21.83 -6.91
CA TYR A 67 -11.82 -20.57 -7.37
C TYR A 67 -11.84 -20.55 -8.90
N GLU A 68 -12.99 -20.24 -9.46
CA GLU A 68 -13.15 -20.01 -10.89
C GLU A 68 -13.45 -18.54 -11.14
N HIS A 69 -12.60 -17.90 -11.94
CA HIS A 69 -12.79 -16.51 -12.34
C HIS A 69 -14.09 -16.38 -13.16
N PRO A 70 -14.95 -15.38 -12.85
CA PRO A 70 -16.19 -15.16 -13.57
C PRO A 70 -15.97 -14.90 -15.07
N ALA A 71 -16.55 -15.76 -15.92
CA ALA A 71 -16.38 -15.69 -17.37
C ALA A 71 -17.45 -14.82 -18.07
N ALA A 72 -18.58 -14.54 -17.41
CA ALA A 72 -19.71 -13.83 -18.00
C ALA A 72 -20.10 -12.60 -17.16
N PRO A 73 -20.51 -11.49 -17.82
CA PRO A 73 -20.79 -10.20 -17.14
C PRO A 73 -21.92 -10.23 -16.12
N ASP A 74 -22.82 -11.20 -16.18
CA ASP A 74 -23.91 -11.41 -15.24
C ASP A 74 -23.51 -12.20 -13.98
N GLN A 75 -22.28 -12.69 -13.93
CA GLN A 75 -21.73 -13.39 -12.77
C GLN A 75 -21.17 -12.40 -11.74
N PRO A 76 -21.15 -12.79 -10.44
CA PRO A 76 -20.49 -11.98 -9.39
C PRO A 76 -19.00 -11.79 -9.68
N MET A 77 -18.48 -10.58 -9.36
CA MET A 77 -17.09 -10.21 -9.60
C MET A 77 -16.56 -9.43 -8.42
N LEU A 78 -15.31 -9.65 -8.05
CA LEU A 78 -14.59 -8.78 -7.13
C LEU A 78 -14.08 -7.54 -7.87
N LEU A 79 -14.25 -6.41 -7.22
CA LEU A 79 -13.66 -5.13 -7.59
C LEU A 79 -12.62 -4.77 -6.55
N HIS A 80 -11.44 -4.43 -6.99
CA HIS A 80 -10.33 -4.02 -6.14
C HIS A 80 -10.07 -2.52 -6.29
N LEU A 81 -10.02 -1.80 -5.14
CA LEU A 81 -9.80 -0.36 -5.13
C LEU A 81 -8.63 -0.02 -4.21
N VAL A 82 -7.91 1.03 -4.57
CA VAL A 82 -6.76 1.51 -3.82
C VAL A 82 -6.99 2.96 -3.38
N HIS A 83 -6.86 3.19 -2.09
CA HIS A 83 -6.79 4.53 -1.50
C HIS A 83 -5.44 4.74 -0.83
N VAL A 84 -4.77 5.83 -1.18
CA VAL A 84 -3.52 6.26 -0.52
C VAL A 84 -3.81 7.55 0.23
N PRO A 85 -3.98 7.50 1.56
CA PRO A 85 -4.23 8.70 2.35
C PRO A 85 -3.08 9.70 2.17
N TYR A 86 -3.42 10.87 1.68
CA TYR A 86 -2.45 11.88 1.28
C TYR A 86 -2.77 13.23 1.92
N ALA A 87 -1.73 13.98 2.27
CA ALA A 87 -1.83 15.32 2.84
C ALA A 87 -0.95 16.30 2.02
N PRO A 88 -1.43 16.74 0.83
CA PRO A 88 -0.64 17.57 -0.07
C PRO A 88 -0.25 18.92 0.53
N GLU A 89 -1.02 19.40 1.49
CA GLU A 89 -0.80 20.65 2.24
C GLU A 89 0.41 20.59 3.19
N VAL A 90 0.93 19.39 3.47
CA VAL A 90 2.06 19.18 4.38
C VAL A 90 3.33 18.96 3.56
N PRO A 91 4.44 19.69 3.82
CA PRO A 91 5.66 19.55 3.05
C PRO A 91 6.47 18.29 3.39
N GLY A 92 7.32 17.87 2.47
CA GLY A 92 8.32 16.82 2.66
C GLY A 92 7.72 15.48 3.11
N LYS A 93 8.45 14.75 3.95
CA LYS A 93 8.06 13.42 4.47
C LYS A 93 6.95 13.48 5.51
N ASP A 94 6.68 14.63 6.11
CA ASP A 94 5.64 14.78 7.12
C ASP A 94 4.23 14.60 6.55
N LYS A 95 4.04 14.79 5.23
CA LYS A 95 2.80 14.45 4.51
C LYS A 95 2.39 12.97 4.70
N ILE A 96 3.36 12.05 4.82
CA ILE A 96 3.13 10.63 5.04
C ILE A 96 2.56 10.38 6.43
N LYS A 97 3.13 11.03 7.46
CA LYS A 97 2.63 10.95 8.84
C LYS A 97 1.23 11.58 8.96
N ALA A 98 1.01 12.69 8.26
CA ALA A 98 -0.31 13.35 8.19
C ALA A 98 -1.34 12.46 7.49
N GLY A 99 -1.00 11.83 6.37
CA GLY A 99 -1.84 10.85 5.68
C GLY A 99 -2.22 9.67 6.59
N ARG A 100 -1.27 9.18 7.39
CA ARG A 100 -1.56 8.12 8.38
C ARG A 100 -2.57 8.58 9.45
N ARG A 101 -2.48 9.82 9.93
CA ARG A 101 -3.48 10.37 10.86
C ARG A 101 -4.85 10.48 10.20
N LYS A 102 -4.93 10.90 8.94
CA LYS A 102 -6.17 10.90 8.16
C LYS A 102 -6.75 9.48 8.07
N LEU A 103 -5.93 8.47 7.74
CA LEU A 103 -6.39 7.08 7.69
C LEU A 103 -6.97 6.59 9.02
N LEU A 104 -6.35 6.95 10.13
CA LEU A 104 -6.81 6.53 11.47
C LEU A 104 -8.12 7.21 11.90
N ALA A 105 -8.44 8.36 11.31
CA ALA A 105 -9.68 9.10 11.57
C ALA A 105 -10.87 8.59 10.76
N LEU A 106 -10.65 7.88 9.64
CA LEU A 106 -11.71 7.31 8.82
C LEU A 106 -12.32 6.08 9.50
N ASP A 107 -13.63 5.94 9.44
CA ASP A 107 -14.36 4.73 9.82
C ASP A 107 -14.85 3.95 8.59
N PHE A 108 -15.66 2.92 8.80
CA PHE A 108 -16.18 2.10 7.70
C PHE A 108 -17.22 2.86 6.87
N ASP A 109 -18.05 3.66 7.51
CA ASP A 109 -19.11 4.43 6.87
C ASP A 109 -18.53 5.48 5.91
N ASP A 110 -17.38 6.10 6.27
CA ASP A 110 -16.65 6.99 5.37
C ASP A 110 -16.23 6.27 4.08
N PHE A 111 -15.69 5.06 4.19
CA PHE A 111 -15.31 4.27 3.01
C PHE A 111 -16.51 3.85 2.17
N GLU A 112 -17.61 3.44 2.80
CA GLU A 112 -18.83 3.07 2.09
C GLU A 112 -19.42 4.26 1.33
N GLN A 113 -19.46 5.45 1.95
CA GLN A 113 -19.95 6.66 1.30
C GLN A 113 -19.08 7.05 0.10
N GLU A 114 -17.77 7.02 0.24
CA GLU A 114 -16.84 7.31 -0.87
C GLU A 114 -16.96 6.29 -2.01
N LEU A 115 -17.17 5.01 -1.68
CA LEU A 115 -17.45 3.98 -2.68
C LEU A 115 -18.74 4.27 -3.45
N ARG A 116 -19.82 4.60 -2.72
CA ARG A 116 -21.13 4.92 -3.28
C ARG A 116 -21.03 6.10 -4.27
N ASP A 117 -20.39 7.17 -3.83
CA ASP A 117 -20.25 8.38 -4.61
C ASP A 117 -19.34 8.21 -5.81
N GLN A 118 -18.20 7.57 -5.63
CA GLN A 118 -17.21 7.43 -6.69
C GLN A 118 -17.64 6.40 -7.74
N LEU A 119 -18.09 5.21 -7.32
CA LEU A 119 -18.59 4.19 -8.27
C LEU A 119 -19.86 4.64 -8.97
N GLY A 120 -20.74 5.36 -8.28
CA GLY A 120 -21.94 5.97 -8.88
C GLY A 120 -21.59 6.93 -10.02
N ARG A 121 -20.60 7.82 -9.81
CA ARG A 121 -20.12 8.74 -10.86
C ARG A 121 -19.41 8.02 -12.01
N MET A 122 -18.67 6.96 -11.73
CA MET A 122 -17.89 6.25 -12.75
C MET A 122 -18.73 5.31 -13.60
N LEU A 123 -19.68 4.61 -13.00
CA LEU A 123 -20.37 3.49 -13.60
C LEU A 123 -21.88 3.71 -13.75
N GLY A 124 -22.44 4.79 -13.20
CA GLY A 124 -23.89 5.05 -13.17
C GLY A 124 -24.48 5.14 -14.57
N ASP A 125 -23.85 5.85 -15.50
CA ASP A 125 -24.31 5.96 -16.89
C ASP A 125 -24.27 4.62 -17.64
N ALA A 126 -23.49 3.66 -17.14
CA ALA A 126 -23.46 2.27 -17.61
C ALA A 126 -24.42 1.35 -16.84
N GLY A 127 -25.38 1.91 -16.11
CA GLY A 127 -26.45 1.19 -15.42
C GLY A 127 -26.06 0.58 -14.07
N PHE A 128 -24.95 0.95 -13.48
CA PHE A 128 -24.57 0.54 -12.11
C PHE A 128 -25.44 1.28 -11.07
N GLU A 129 -25.95 0.55 -10.09
CA GLU A 129 -26.64 1.06 -8.92
C GLU A 129 -26.06 0.42 -7.66
N PHE A 130 -25.53 1.24 -6.75
CA PHE A 130 -24.78 0.75 -5.59
C PHE A 130 -25.58 -0.24 -4.74
N ASP A 131 -26.79 0.09 -4.31
CA ASP A 131 -27.60 -0.75 -3.42
C ASP A 131 -28.07 -2.05 -4.09
N ARG A 132 -28.19 -2.07 -5.39
CA ARG A 132 -28.52 -3.27 -6.16
C ARG A 132 -27.32 -4.16 -6.40
N ASP A 133 -26.18 -3.56 -6.79
CA ASP A 133 -25.07 -4.27 -7.39
C ASP A 133 -23.95 -4.62 -6.40
N VAL A 134 -23.81 -3.87 -5.29
CA VAL A 134 -22.85 -4.19 -4.24
C VAL A 134 -23.43 -5.21 -3.27
N LYS A 135 -22.67 -6.28 -2.99
CA LYS A 135 -23.06 -7.35 -2.07
C LYS A 135 -22.28 -7.36 -0.76
N ALA A 136 -21.01 -7.00 -0.82
CA ALA A 136 -20.14 -6.98 0.34
C ALA A 136 -18.95 -6.03 0.09
N ILE A 137 -18.41 -5.50 1.18
CA ILE A 137 -17.26 -4.61 1.18
C ILE A 137 -16.28 -5.10 2.25
N THR A 138 -14.99 -5.13 1.94
CA THR A 138 -13.92 -5.28 2.93
C THR A 138 -12.95 -4.12 2.82
N VAL A 139 -12.52 -3.57 3.95
CA VAL A 139 -11.58 -2.46 4.03
C VAL A 139 -10.33 -2.92 4.75
N ASN A 140 -9.23 -3.06 4.03
CA ASN A 140 -7.95 -3.49 4.57
C ASN A 140 -7.03 -2.27 4.72
N ARG A 141 -6.82 -1.82 5.95
CA ARG A 141 -6.05 -0.63 6.28
C ARG A 141 -4.62 -0.98 6.67
N TRP A 142 -3.66 -0.41 5.95
CA TRP A 142 -2.23 -0.58 6.17
C TRP A 142 -1.61 0.77 6.56
N PRO A 143 -1.48 1.09 7.85
CA PRO A 143 -0.89 2.38 8.28
C PRO A 143 0.61 2.48 7.95
N HIS A 144 1.24 1.34 7.66
CA HIS A 144 2.63 1.19 7.22
C HIS A 144 2.66 0.23 6.04
N GLY A 145 2.43 0.75 4.84
CA GLY A 145 2.39 -0.02 3.61
C GLY A 145 3.75 -0.55 3.17
N TYR A 146 4.17 -0.27 1.95
CA TYR A 146 5.42 -0.77 1.39
C TYR A 146 6.67 -0.33 2.15
N ALA A 147 7.78 -1.04 1.94
CA ALA A 147 9.09 -0.59 2.35
C ALA A 147 9.40 0.79 1.74
N TYR A 148 10.25 1.55 2.44
CA TYR A 148 10.72 2.81 1.92
C TYR A 148 11.57 2.58 0.67
N GLU A 149 11.30 3.35 -0.36
CA GLU A 149 12.17 3.46 -1.53
C GLU A 149 12.81 4.85 -1.54
N GLY A 150 14.08 4.90 -1.90
CA GLY A 150 14.80 6.16 -2.05
C GLY A 150 14.10 7.06 -3.08
N ASN A 151 13.93 8.34 -2.75
CA ASN A 151 13.20 9.27 -3.59
C ASN A 151 13.99 10.54 -3.83
N SER A 152 14.41 10.76 -5.08
CA SER A 152 15.21 11.91 -5.49
C SER A 152 14.52 13.26 -5.32
N LEU A 153 13.19 13.30 -5.07
CA LEU A 153 12.47 14.55 -4.84
C LEU A 153 12.70 15.14 -3.44
N TRP A 154 13.07 14.30 -2.46
CA TRP A 154 13.26 14.74 -1.08
C TRP A 154 14.40 14.07 -0.32
N ASP A 155 14.99 13.02 -0.86
CA ASP A 155 16.19 12.45 -0.28
C ASP A 155 17.41 13.22 -0.75
N PRO A 156 18.37 13.51 0.14
CA PRO A 156 19.62 14.13 -0.28
C PRO A 156 20.44 13.17 -1.17
N VAL A 157 21.32 13.74 -1.94
CA VAL A 157 22.39 12.96 -2.58
C VAL A 157 23.35 12.51 -1.47
N PHE A 158 23.62 11.21 -1.40
CA PHE A 158 24.56 10.63 -0.44
C PHE A 158 25.92 10.45 -1.09
N ASP A 159 26.97 10.88 -0.42
CA ASP A 159 28.35 10.82 -0.96
C ASP A 159 28.86 9.38 -1.06
N THR A 160 28.47 8.55 -0.11
CA THR A 160 28.87 7.13 -0.08
C THR A 160 27.66 6.22 0.24
N GLU A 161 27.80 4.92 -0.04
CA GLU A 161 26.80 3.91 0.29
C GLU A 161 26.53 3.88 1.82
N GLN A 162 27.58 4.05 2.63
CA GLN A 162 27.51 4.06 4.09
C GLN A 162 26.78 5.26 4.68
N ASP A 163 26.61 6.33 3.90
CA ASP A 163 25.87 7.52 4.33
C ASP A 163 24.36 7.33 4.23
N LYS A 164 23.92 6.35 3.46
CA LYS A 164 22.51 6.05 3.29
C LYS A 164 21.87 5.60 4.61
N PRO A 165 20.76 6.20 5.03
CA PRO A 165 20.12 5.86 6.31
C PRO A 165 19.74 4.38 6.44
N TRP A 166 19.27 3.75 5.37
CA TRP A 166 18.91 2.31 5.41
C TRP A 166 20.12 1.41 5.58
N VAL A 167 21.30 1.81 5.09
CA VAL A 167 22.57 1.08 5.30
C VAL A 167 23.03 1.22 6.76
N ARG A 168 22.98 2.43 7.31
CA ARG A 168 23.29 2.67 8.74
C ARG A 168 22.26 1.96 9.64
N GLY A 169 20.98 2.02 9.27
CA GLY A 169 19.90 1.40 10.03
C GLY A 169 20.01 -0.10 10.15
N ARG A 170 20.50 -0.79 9.11
CA ARG A 170 20.64 -2.24 9.08
C ARG A 170 21.93 -2.77 9.72
N ALA A 171 22.83 -1.88 10.16
CA ALA A 171 24.12 -2.29 10.71
C ALA A 171 23.96 -3.28 11.88
N ARG A 172 24.83 -4.30 11.94
CA ARG A 172 24.85 -5.29 13.02
C ARG A 172 25.16 -4.64 14.37
N VAL A 173 24.44 -5.05 15.41
CA VAL A 173 24.70 -4.66 16.81
C VAL A 173 24.88 -5.91 17.65
N GLY A 174 26.11 -6.20 18.08
CA GLY A 174 26.42 -7.41 18.83
C GLY A 174 25.99 -8.68 18.07
N ARG A 175 25.01 -9.40 18.61
CA ARG A 175 24.46 -10.63 18.02
C ARG A 175 23.13 -10.38 17.25
N ILE A 176 22.77 -9.11 17.04
CA ILE A 176 21.53 -8.73 16.35
C ILE A 176 21.88 -8.24 14.96
N SER A 177 21.27 -8.83 13.94
CA SER A 177 21.29 -8.36 12.56
C SER A 177 19.86 -8.07 12.10
N ILE A 178 19.68 -7.00 11.34
CA ILE A 178 18.38 -6.49 10.89
C ILE A 178 18.19 -6.86 9.42
N ALA A 179 17.12 -7.60 9.10
CA ALA A 179 16.80 -8.03 7.76
C ALA A 179 15.33 -7.78 7.43
N ASN A 180 15.09 -7.02 6.39
CA ASN A 180 13.81 -6.81 5.72
C ASN A 180 14.05 -5.99 4.44
N SER A 181 13.02 -5.77 3.63
CA SER A 181 13.11 -4.92 2.43
C SER A 181 13.47 -3.45 2.73
N ASP A 182 13.07 -2.91 3.89
CA ASP A 182 13.51 -1.57 4.33
C ASP A 182 15.03 -1.44 4.46
N ALA A 183 15.71 -2.55 4.80
CA ALA A 183 17.17 -2.57 4.96
C ALA A 183 17.91 -2.38 3.63
N GLN A 184 17.22 -2.48 2.51
CA GLN A 184 17.71 -2.16 1.15
C GLN A 184 17.07 -0.90 0.57
N ALA A 185 16.02 -0.38 1.21
CA ALA A 185 15.17 0.70 0.66
C ALA A 185 14.58 0.34 -0.71
N PHE A 186 14.10 -0.89 -0.83
CA PHE A 186 13.51 -1.41 -2.06
C PHE A 186 12.34 -2.35 -1.74
N ALA A 187 11.12 -2.02 -2.20
CA ALA A 187 9.87 -2.61 -1.75
C ALA A 187 9.51 -3.93 -2.47
N TYR A 188 10.48 -4.82 -2.69
CA TYR A 188 10.29 -6.08 -3.41
C TYR A 188 10.78 -7.28 -2.60
N THR A 189 10.27 -8.46 -2.96
CA THR A 189 10.55 -9.72 -2.26
C THR A 189 12.02 -10.14 -2.38
N ASP A 190 12.64 -9.95 -3.53
CA ASP A 190 14.06 -10.21 -3.77
C ASP A 190 14.95 -9.37 -2.85
N ALA A 191 14.63 -8.09 -2.64
CA ALA A 191 15.33 -7.24 -1.68
C ALA A 191 15.23 -7.81 -0.25
N ALA A 192 14.08 -8.32 0.15
CA ALA A 192 13.92 -8.96 1.46
C ALA A 192 14.77 -10.23 1.60
N ILE A 193 14.85 -11.04 0.53
CA ILE A 193 15.67 -12.26 0.48
C ILE A 193 17.17 -11.92 0.57
N ASP A 194 17.62 -10.95 -0.21
CA ASP A 194 19.01 -10.48 -0.20
C ASP A 194 19.41 -9.96 1.19
N GLN A 195 18.54 -9.21 1.85
CA GLN A 195 18.81 -8.72 3.19
C GLN A 195 18.78 -9.83 4.24
N ALA A 196 17.97 -10.87 4.08
CA ALA A 196 18.00 -12.04 4.94
C ALA A 196 19.31 -12.81 4.79
N TRP A 197 19.77 -13.01 3.54
CA TRP A 197 21.06 -13.62 3.25
C TRP A 197 22.21 -12.86 3.88
N ARG A 198 22.26 -11.54 3.69
CA ARG A 198 23.27 -10.66 4.30
C ARG A 198 23.26 -10.80 5.82
N ALA A 199 22.09 -10.73 6.45
CA ALA A 199 21.96 -10.78 7.91
C ALA A 199 22.46 -12.11 8.50
N VAL A 200 22.17 -13.23 7.83
CA VAL A 200 22.70 -14.56 8.23
C VAL A 200 24.21 -14.59 8.08
N SER A 201 24.75 -14.10 6.96
CA SER A 201 26.20 -14.07 6.72
C SER A 201 26.97 -13.19 7.71
N GLU A 202 26.35 -12.13 8.23
CA GLU A 202 26.94 -11.29 9.29
C GLU A 202 27.02 -11.99 10.66
N LEU A 203 26.17 -13.00 10.90
CA LEU A 203 26.11 -13.71 12.19
C LEU A 203 26.97 -14.98 12.22
N GLY A 204 27.27 -15.56 11.07
CA GLY A 204 28.12 -16.75 10.90
C GLY A 204 29.55 -16.40 10.81
#